data_d34aa387ec1acc6e378baa384385673c
#
_entry.id   d34aa387ec1acc6e378baa384385673c
#
_cell.length_a   1.000
_cell.length_b   1.000
_cell.length_c   1.000
_cell.angle_alpha   90.00
_cell.angle_beta   90.00
_cell.angle_gamma   90.00
#
_symmetry.space_group_name_H-M   'P 1'
#
loop_
_entity.id
_entity.type
_entity.pdbx_description
1 polymer ?
#
loop_
_entity_poly.entity_id
_entity_poly.type
_entity_poly.pdbx_seq_one_letter_code
_entity_poly.pdbx_strand_id
1 'polypeptide(L)'
;MPYPVGYTANPSRYERMPYRRCGRSGIDLPAISLGLWQNFGGIDVFETGRAILRRAFDLGVTHFDLANNYGPPYGSAEENFGRVLAADFKAHRDELLISTKAGWDMWPGPYGDVGGSRKYLIASCDQSLKRMGVDYVDIFYSHRVDPKTPLEETMGALAHLHRQGKALYVGISSYSPELTRQAHALLKSEGVPLLIHQPSYSMLNRWIETEGLLDALDELGVGCIGFSALAQGLLTGRYLDGVPADARANREKRSLAREHLSEANLERIRALDALAKQRGQSLAQMAIAWALRDPRVTSALIGARTVAQLEDSLGALDRLDFTDEELARIDQHAVEGAIDLWKVSSRLAPKDLPSHGRAQSEMRAQGIAGIVAPE
;
A
#
# COMPACT_ATOMS: atom_id res chain seq x y z
N MET A 1 3.06 34.06 25.21
CA MET A 1 3.39 33.36 23.97
C MET A 1 2.09 33.25 23.20
N PRO A 2 2.04 33.59 21.91
CA PRO A 2 0.85 33.33 21.12
C PRO A 2 0.59 31.83 21.12
N TYR A 3 -0.65 31.42 21.36
CA TYR A 3 -1.08 30.02 21.23
C TYR A 3 -0.66 29.55 19.82
N PRO A 4 -0.12 28.33 19.67
CA PRO A 4 0.17 27.80 18.34
C PRO A 4 -1.14 27.81 17.56
N VAL A 5 -1.15 28.53 16.44
CA VAL A 5 -2.27 28.53 15.49
C VAL A 5 -2.51 27.08 15.11
N GLY A 6 -3.71 26.55 15.36
CA GLY A 6 -4.07 25.18 14.99
C GLY A 6 -3.88 24.99 13.48
N TYR A 7 -3.73 23.73 13.03
CA TYR A 7 -3.66 23.42 11.61
C TYR A 7 -4.96 23.88 10.92
N THR A 8 -4.79 24.56 9.79
CA THR A 8 -5.89 24.96 8.90
C THR A 8 -5.59 24.37 7.53
N ALA A 9 -6.48 23.51 7.05
CA ALA A 9 -6.33 22.87 5.74
C ALA A 9 -6.41 23.90 4.60
N ASN A 10 -5.64 23.66 3.53
CA ASN A 10 -5.71 24.48 2.33
C ASN A 10 -7.13 24.44 1.73
N PRO A 11 -7.82 25.56 1.54
CA PRO A 11 -9.18 25.58 0.97
C PRO A 11 -9.23 25.06 -0.47
N SER A 12 -8.16 25.19 -1.25
CA SER A 12 -8.04 24.73 -2.64
C SER A 12 -7.50 23.29 -2.76
N ARG A 13 -7.46 22.51 -1.67
CA ARG A 13 -6.85 21.17 -1.67
C ARG A 13 -7.41 20.18 -2.69
N TYR A 14 -8.66 20.35 -3.10
CA TYR A 14 -9.32 19.43 -4.02
C TYR A 14 -9.19 19.80 -5.51
N GLU A 15 -8.59 20.95 -5.85
CA GLU A 15 -8.60 21.49 -7.22
C GLU A 15 -7.66 20.72 -8.18
N ARG A 16 -6.56 20.14 -7.67
CA ARG A 16 -5.54 19.47 -8.52
C ARG A 16 -5.58 17.96 -8.47
N MET A 17 -6.15 17.36 -7.44
CA MET A 17 -6.17 15.92 -7.26
C MET A 17 -7.30 15.29 -8.09
N PRO A 18 -7.01 14.43 -9.07
CA PRO A 18 -8.05 13.64 -9.71
C PRO A 18 -8.57 12.58 -8.72
N TYR A 19 -9.89 12.46 -8.63
CA TYR A 19 -10.56 11.42 -7.87
C TYR A 19 -11.14 10.40 -8.83
N ARG A 20 -10.87 9.11 -8.57
CA ARG A 20 -11.24 7.99 -9.44
C ARG A 20 -12.19 7.05 -8.73
N ARG A 21 -13.25 6.65 -9.42
CA ARG A 21 -14.24 5.71 -8.89
C ARG A 21 -13.59 4.40 -8.49
N CYS A 22 -13.85 3.92 -7.27
CA CYS A 22 -13.37 2.65 -6.76
C CYS A 22 -14.33 1.52 -7.20
N GLY A 23 -14.03 0.89 -8.31
CA GLY A 23 -14.87 -0.14 -8.90
C GLY A 23 -16.30 0.37 -9.15
N ARG A 24 -17.30 -0.45 -8.82
CA ARG A 24 -18.75 -0.09 -8.94
C ARG A 24 -19.34 0.40 -7.61
N SER A 25 -18.55 1.05 -6.78
CA SER A 25 -18.99 1.59 -5.49
C SER A 25 -19.36 3.07 -5.58
N GLY A 26 -19.87 3.63 -4.48
CA GLY A 26 -20.11 5.06 -4.33
C GLY A 26 -18.88 5.88 -3.91
N ILE A 27 -17.70 5.24 -3.77
CA ILE A 27 -16.48 5.87 -3.26
C ILE A 27 -15.54 6.23 -4.40
N ASP A 28 -14.99 7.44 -4.36
CA ASP A 28 -13.88 7.88 -5.18
C ASP A 28 -12.61 7.95 -4.33
N LEU A 29 -11.49 7.41 -4.83
CA LEU A 29 -10.18 7.57 -4.21
C LEU A 29 -9.37 8.65 -4.93
N PRO A 30 -8.48 9.36 -4.21
CA PRO A 30 -7.48 10.20 -4.88
C PRO A 30 -6.61 9.33 -5.77
N ALA A 31 -6.21 9.83 -6.94
CA ALA A 31 -5.34 9.08 -7.85
C ALA A 31 -4.02 8.67 -7.19
N ILE A 32 -3.56 9.42 -6.19
CA ILE A 32 -2.42 9.09 -5.34
C ILE A 32 -2.85 9.05 -3.88
N SER A 33 -2.60 7.92 -3.22
CA SER A 33 -2.86 7.68 -1.79
C SER A 33 -1.55 7.62 -1.02
N LEU A 34 -1.55 7.93 0.27
CA LEU A 34 -0.35 7.90 1.13
C LEU A 34 -0.34 6.69 2.06
N GLY A 35 0.67 5.82 1.90
CA GLY A 35 0.93 4.67 2.74
C GLY A 35 1.87 5.02 3.90
N LEU A 36 1.51 4.58 5.10
CA LEU A 36 2.21 4.91 6.34
C LEU A 36 3.05 3.74 6.88
N TRP A 37 3.52 2.86 5.99
CA TRP A 37 4.31 1.68 6.40
C TRP A 37 5.65 2.04 7.03
N GLN A 38 6.38 3.01 6.46
CA GLN A 38 7.69 3.44 6.93
C GLN A 38 7.72 4.96 7.10
N ASN A 39 8.60 5.45 7.97
CA ASN A 39 8.80 6.86 8.31
C ASN A 39 7.69 7.49 9.18
N PHE A 40 6.75 6.67 9.68
CA PHE A 40 5.65 7.12 10.53
C PHE A 40 5.59 6.36 11.86
N GLY A 41 6.54 5.46 12.11
CA GLY A 41 6.62 4.65 13.33
C GLY A 41 7.17 5.38 14.54
N GLY A 42 7.29 4.65 15.65
CA GLY A 42 7.76 5.20 16.93
C GLY A 42 9.25 5.55 16.97
N ILE A 43 10.05 5.05 16.02
CA ILE A 43 11.48 5.39 15.89
C ILE A 43 11.73 6.57 14.95
N ASP A 44 10.71 7.03 14.26
CA ASP A 44 10.79 8.15 13.31
C ASP A 44 10.48 9.48 14.02
N VAL A 45 10.92 10.59 13.43
CA VAL A 45 10.63 11.92 13.98
C VAL A 45 9.15 12.26 13.73
N PHE A 46 8.36 12.29 14.79
CA PHE A 46 6.92 12.52 14.73
C PHE A 46 6.54 13.78 13.93
N GLU A 47 7.21 14.91 14.15
CA GLU A 47 6.90 16.17 13.47
C GLU A 47 7.17 16.09 11.96
N THR A 48 8.12 15.26 11.51
CA THR A 48 8.33 15.02 10.08
C THR A 48 7.13 14.28 9.48
N GLY A 49 6.68 13.21 10.12
CA GLY A 49 5.48 12.47 9.70
C GLY A 49 4.24 13.36 9.70
N ARG A 50 4.05 14.16 10.76
CA ARG A 50 2.95 15.12 10.87
C ARG A 50 2.98 16.16 9.73
N ALA A 51 4.16 16.71 9.40
CA ALA A 51 4.29 17.66 8.31
C ALA A 51 3.94 17.04 6.95
N ILE A 52 4.34 15.77 6.71
CA ILE A 52 3.99 15.02 5.49
C ILE A 52 2.48 14.81 5.41
N LEU A 53 1.83 14.38 6.50
CA LEU A 53 0.39 14.14 6.55
C LEU A 53 -0.42 15.42 6.26
N ARG A 54 -0.06 16.54 6.92
CA ARG A 54 -0.68 17.85 6.67
C ARG A 54 -0.52 18.27 5.21
N ARG A 55 0.70 18.18 4.69
CA ARG A 55 0.97 18.57 3.30
C ARG A 55 0.25 17.68 2.30
N ALA A 56 0.17 16.38 2.57
CA ALA A 56 -0.59 15.44 1.74
C ALA A 56 -2.07 15.86 1.65
N PHE A 57 -2.69 16.15 2.79
CA PHE A 57 -4.08 16.60 2.81
C PHE A 57 -4.27 17.97 2.12
N ASP A 58 -3.34 18.93 2.32
CA ASP A 58 -3.33 20.22 1.64
C ASP A 58 -3.20 20.11 0.10
N LEU A 59 -2.71 18.98 -0.39
CA LEU A 59 -2.57 18.66 -1.82
C LEU A 59 -3.65 17.70 -2.34
N GLY A 60 -4.70 17.42 -1.54
CA GLY A 60 -5.85 16.63 -1.94
C GLY A 60 -5.71 15.13 -1.73
N VAL A 61 -4.68 14.65 -1.04
CA VAL A 61 -4.60 13.25 -0.63
C VAL A 61 -5.56 13.04 0.53
N THR A 62 -6.67 12.38 0.27
CA THR A 62 -7.70 12.08 1.27
C THR A 62 -7.61 10.66 1.82
N HIS A 63 -6.85 9.77 1.19
CA HIS A 63 -6.71 8.38 1.62
C HIS A 63 -5.35 8.13 2.28
N PHE A 64 -5.39 7.71 3.55
CA PHE A 64 -4.25 7.30 4.37
C PHE A 64 -4.34 5.82 4.68
N ASP A 65 -3.30 5.07 4.30
CA ASP A 65 -3.28 3.61 4.35
C ASP A 65 -2.30 3.10 5.40
N LEU A 66 -2.82 2.38 6.39
CA LEU A 66 -2.10 1.82 7.52
C LEU A 66 -2.16 0.27 7.52
N ALA A 67 -1.57 -0.33 8.54
CA ALA A 67 -1.77 -1.70 8.97
C ALA A 67 -1.45 -1.83 10.46
N ASN A 68 -2.03 -2.86 11.10
CA ASN A 68 -1.84 -3.09 12.54
C ASN A 68 -0.37 -3.22 12.95
N ASN A 69 0.48 -3.77 12.05
CA ASN A 69 1.90 -4.02 12.32
C ASN A 69 2.84 -2.96 11.73
N TYR A 70 2.34 -1.82 11.25
CA TYR A 70 3.21 -0.76 10.75
C TYR A 70 3.91 -0.02 11.90
N GLY A 71 5.18 0.27 11.70
CA GLY A 71 6.09 0.87 12.65
C GLY A 71 7.53 0.78 12.15
N PRO A 72 8.56 0.47 12.95
CA PRO A 72 8.57 -0.09 14.30
C PRO A 72 8.33 0.92 15.42
N PRO A 73 7.97 0.46 16.64
CA PRO A 73 7.43 -0.88 16.93
C PRO A 73 6.05 -1.10 16.30
N TYR A 74 5.57 -2.34 16.24
CA TYR A 74 4.26 -2.67 15.69
C TYR A 74 3.14 -1.84 16.32
N GLY A 75 2.26 -1.28 15.48
CA GLY A 75 1.15 -0.43 15.90
C GLY A 75 1.51 1.05 16.05
N SER A 76 2.79 1.41 16.13
CA SER A 76 3.20 2.80 16.38
C SER A 76 2.85 3.77 15.24
N ALA A 77 2.75 3.28 14.00
CA ALA A 77 2.28 4.12 12.90
C ALA A 77 0.81 4.52 13.08
N GLU A 78 -0.05 3.59 13.53
CA GLU A 78 -1.45 3.89 13.85
C GLU A 78 -1.57 4.83 15.06
N GLU A 79 -0.74 4.64 16.10
CA GLU A 79 -0.71 5.55 17.28
C GLU A 79 -0.31 6.98 16.87
N ASN A 80 0.75 7.13 16.06
CA ASN A 80 1.20 8.43 15.58
C ASN A 80 0.17 9.08 14.65
N PHE A 81 -0.46 8.30 13.76
CA PHE A 81 -1.54 8.81 12.92
C PHE A 81 -2.74 9.27 13.76
N GLY A 82 -3.14 8.51 14.79
CA GLY A 82 -4.21 8.87 15.72
C GLY A 82 -3.93 10.18 16.45
N ARG A 83 -2.68 10.43 16.85
CA ARG A 83 -2.27 11.71 17.45
C ARG A 83 -2.43 12.87 16.47
N VAL A 84 -2.06 12.69 15.20
CA VAL A 84 -2.23 13.72 14.15
C VAL A 84 -3.70 13.91 13.84
N LEU A 85 -4.48 12.83 13.75
CA LEU A 85 -5.93 12.89 13.52
C LEU A 85 -6.63 13.72 14.62
N ALA A 86 -6.31 13.44 15.88
CA ALA A 86 -6.90 14.17 17.01
C ALA A 86 -6.48 15.65 17.05
N ALA A 87 -5.22 15.96 16.71
CA ALA A 87 -4.67 17.31 16.82
C ALA A 87 -4.99 18.20 15.62
N ASP A 88 -4.96 17.61 14.39
CA ASP A 88 -4.98 18.38 13.15
C ASP A 88 -6.20 18.09 12.27
N PHE A 89 -6.69 16.85 12.25
CA PHE A 89 -7.71 16.40 11.30
C PHE A 89 -9.06 16.06 11.94
N LYS A 90 -9.24 16.35 13.24
CA LYS A 90 -10.50 16.04 13.92
C LYS A 90 -11.73 16.65 13.22
N ALA A 91 -11.62 17.89 12.75
CA ALA A 91 -12.69 18.57 12.01
C ALA A 91 -12.86 18.07 10.57
N HIS A 92 -11.94 17.26 10.08
CA HIS A 92 -11.86 16.78 8.72
C HIS A 92 -12.06 15.25 8.61
N ARG A 93 -12.46 14.55 9.70
CA ARG A 93 -12.61 13.09 9.70
C ARG A 93 -13.47 12.58 8.54
N ASP A 94 -14.55 13.27 8.24
CA ASP A 94 -15.50 12.88 7.20
C ASP A 94 -15.02 13.20 5.76
N GLU A 95 -13.91 13.94 5.65
CA GLU A 95 -13.22 14.21 4.38
C GLU A 95 -12.12 13.18 4.10
N LEU A 96 -11.83 12.28 5.06
CA LEU A 96 -10.74 11.31 4.97
C LEU A 96 -11.27 9.90 4.75
N LEU A 97 -10.52 9.14 3.96
CA LEU A 97 -10.60 7.68 3.90
C LEU A 97 -9.42 7.11 4.71
N ILE A 98 -9.71 6.42 5.79
CA ILE A 98 -8.71 5.78 6.64
C ILE A 98 -8.81 4.28 6.42
N SER A 99 -7.72 3.67 5.98
CA SER A 99 -7.65 2.21 5.84
C SER A 99 -6.61 1.59 6.77
N THR A 100 -6.92 0.40 7.27
CA THR A 100 -5.95 -0.43 7.99
C THR A 100 -6.15 -1.90 7.66
N LYS A 101 -5.21 -2.75 8.08
CA LYS A 101 -5.09 -4.14 7.64
C LYS A 101 -4.59 -5.02 8.76
N ALA A 102 -4.94 -6.32 8.69
CA ALA A 102 -4.34 -7.36 9.50
C ALA A 102 -4.11 -8.64 8.69
N GLY A 103 -3.04 -9.38 8.98
CA GLY A 103 -2.70 -10.60 8.25
C GLY A 103 -1.24 -11.04 8.43
N TRP A 104 -0.41 -10.19 9.03
CA TRP A 104 0.96 -10.50 9.43
C TRP A 104 1.03 -10.70 10.94
N ASP A 105 2.17 -11.18 11.45
CA ASP A 105 2.42 -11.29 12.89
C ASP A 105 2.25 -9.94 13.61
N MET A 106 1.68 -9.99 14.81
CA MET A 106 1.41 -8.77 15.59
C MET A 106 1.75 -8.93 17.06
N TRP A 107 1.49 -10.11 17.67
CA TRP A 107 1.82 -10.42 19.05
C TRP A 107 2.27 -11.88 19.18
N PRO A 108 3.02 -12.24 20.25
CA PRO A 108 3.51 -13.61 20.40
C PRO A 108 2.38 -14.61 20.68
N GLY A 109 2.67 -15.87 20.36
CA GLY A 109 1.78 -17.00 20.61
C GLY A 109 0.89 -17.38 19.43
N PRO A 110 0.04 -18.41 19.58
CA PRO A 110 -0.65 -19.05 18.45
C PRO A 110 -1.77 -18.22 17.84
N TYR A 111 -2.14 -17.12 18.46
CA TYR A 111 -3.28 -16.29 18.00
C TYR A 111 -2.85 -14.91 17.47
N GLY A 112 -1.58 -14.59 17.48
CA GLY A 112 -1.02 -13.32 17.03
C GLY A 112 -0.02 -13.45 15.90
N ASP A 113 0.21 -14.67 15.43
CA ASP A 113 1.05 -15.01 14.29
C ASP A 113 0.34 -14.66 12.96
N VAL A 114 1.03 -14.82 11.85
CA VAL A 114 0.47 -14.62 10.51
C VAL A 114 -0.85 -15.36 10.39
N GLY A 115 -1.94 -14.62 10.14
CA GLY A 115 -3.22 -15.27 10.10
C GLY A 115 -4.37 -14.44 9.57
N GLY A 116 -5.39 -15.18 9.08
CA GLY A 116 -6.69 -14.68 8.64
C GLY A 116 -7.83 -15.14 9.54
N SER A 117 -7.53 -15.78 10.69
CA SER A 117 -8.59 -16.30 11.57
C SER A 117 -9.51 -15.19 12.06
N ARG A 118 -10.77 -15.55 12.29
CA ARG A 118 -11.79 -14.64 12.86
C ARG A 118 -11.30 -14.00 14.16
N LYS A 119 -10.67 -14.79 15.03
CA LYS A 119 -10.11 -14.29 16.29
C LYS A 119 -9.06 -13.21 16.05
N TYR A 120 -8.13 -13.45 15.14
CA TYR A 120 -7.03 -12.54 14.85
C TYR A 120 -7.52 -11.25 14.19
N LEU A 121 -8.37 -11.34 13.16
CA LEU A 121 -8.85 -10.18 12.40
C LEU A 121 -9.71 -9.24 13.27
N ILE A 122 -10.63 -9.79 14.07
CA ILE A 122 -11.48 -8.98 14.94
C ILE A 122 -10.64 -8.30 16.04
N ALA A 123 -9.77 -9.04 16.71
CA ALA A 123 -8.89 -8.47 17.73
C ALA A 123 -7.96 -7.39 17.16
N SER A 124 -7.41 -7.62 15.96
CA SER A 124 -6.56 -6.64 15.27
C SER A 124 -7.33 -5.37 14.90
N CYS A 125 -8.53 -5.48 14.39
CA CYS A 125 -9.37 -4.31 14.08
C CYS A 125 -9.65 -3.50 15.34
N ASP A 126 -10.08 -4.14 16.43
CA ASP A 126 -10.36 -3.46 17.71
C ASP A 126 -9.13 -2.75 18.28
N GLN A 127 -7.96 -3.37 18.17
CA GLN A 127 -6.70 -2.75 18.59
C GLN A 127 -6.33 -1.56 17.69
N SER A 128 -6.52 -1.67 16.37
CA SER A 128 -6.25 -0.60 15.41
C SER A 128 -7.14 0.61 15.67
N LEU A 129 -8.44 0.41 15.86
CA LEU A 129 -9.38 1.48 16.20
C LEU A 129 -8.96 2.20 17.50
N LYS A 130 -8.56 1.43 18.52
CA LYS A 130 -8.09 1.97 19.79
C LYS A 130 -6.79 2.78 19.64
N ARG A 131 -5.80 2.30 18.86
CA ARG A 131 -4.55 3.03 18.62
C ARG A 131 -4.79 4.35 17.89
N MET A 132 -5.65 4.33 16.88
CA MET A 132 -5.99 5.53 16.12
C MET A 132 -6.97 6.46 16.82
N GLY A 133 -7.67 6.00 17.87
CA GLY A 133 -8.68 6.78 18.59
C GLY A 133 -9.92 7.07 17.74
N VAL A 134 -10.35 6.11 16.93
CA VAL A 134 -11.53 6.22 16.06
C VAL A 134 -12.52 5.09 16.33
N ASP A 135 -13.81 5.33 16.04
CA ASP A 135 -14.86 4.34 16.23
C ASP A 135 -14.95 3.36 15.04
N TYR A 136 -14.51 3.79 13.85
CA TYR A 136 -14.49 3.00 12.63
C TYR A 136 -13.35 3.41 11.70
N VAL A 137 -12.95 2.50 10.83
CA VAL A 137 -12.14 2.79 9.64
C VAL A 137 -13.01 2.74 8.39
N ASP A 138 -12.62 3.48 7.35
CA ASP A 138 -13.36 3.45 6.09
C ASP A 138 -13.14 2.12 5.37
N ILE A 139 -11.90 1.59 5.37
CA ILE A 139 -11.60 0.31 4.74
C ILE A 139 -10.77 -0.56 5.70
N PHE A 140 -11.22 -1.81 5.92
CA PHE A 140 -10.42 -2.82 6.62
C PHE A 140 -10.04 -3.96 5.67
N TYR A 141 -8.75 -4.29 5.59
CA TYR A 141 -8.25 -5.29 4.67
C TYR A 141 -7.85 -6.61 5.37
N SER A 142 -8.13 -7.73 4.71
CA SER A 142 -7.27 -8.91 4.87
C SER A 142 -5.95 -8.63 4.16
N HIS A 143 -4.86 -8.49 4.93
CA HIS A 143 -3.57 -7.98 4.44
C HIS A 143 -2.87 -8.96 3.50
N ARG A 144 -3.18 -10.25 3.62
CA ARG A 144 -2.68 -11.33 2.77
C ARG A 144 -3.54 -12.58 2.95
N VAL A 145 -3.35 -13.53 2.06
CA VAL A 145 -3.91 -14.87 2.23
C VAL A 145 -3.32 -15.54 3.46
N ASP A 146 -4.17 -16.11 4.31
CA ASP A 146 -3.76 -17.09 5.32
C ASP A 146 -4.14 -18.49 4.84
N PRO A 147 -3.20 -19.28 4.39
CA PRO A 147 -3.49 -20.58 3.82
C PRO A 147 -3.76 -21.66 4.88
N LYS A 148 -3.65 -21.33 6.18
CA LYS A 148 -4.02 -22.22 7.29
C LYS A 148 -5.44 -21.98 7.78
N THR A 149 -6.07 -20.89 7.35
CA THR A 149 -7.44 -20.54 7.72
C THR A 149 -8.33 -20.71 6.49
N PRO A 150 -9.47 -21.39 6.60
CA PRO A 150 -10.47 -21.44 5.52
C PRO A 150 -10.84 -20.02 5.05
N LEU A 151 -10.91 -19.82 3.74
CA LEU A 151 -11.21 -18.51 3.18
C LEU A 151 -12.57 -17.97 3.65
N GLU A 152 -13.53 -18.87 3.87
CA GLU A 152 -14.85 -18.57 4.41
C GLU A 152 -14.78 -17.94 5.81
N GLU A 153 -13.86 -18.42 6.67
CA GLU A 153 -13.67 -17.84 8.00
C GLU A 153 -13.10 -16.43 7.91
N THR A 154 -12.10 -16.22 7.05
CA THR A 154 -11.49 -14.90 6.82
C THR A 154 -12.51 -13.91 6.26
N MET A 155 -13.25 -14.29 5.22
CA MET A 155 -14.27 -13.42 4.62
C MET A 155 -15.45 -13.19 5.56
N GLY A 156 -15.87 -14.20 6.30
CA GLY A 156 -16.90 -14.07 7.34
C GLY A 156 -16.47 -13.17 8.50
N ALA A 157 -15.18 -13.07 8.82
CA ALA A 157 -14.65 -12.11 9.79
C ALA A 157 -14.74 -10.67 9.26
N LEU A 158 -14.36 -10.42 7.99
CA LEU A 158 -14.51 -9.12 7.35
C LEU A 158 -15.98 -8.69 7.28
N ALA A 159 -16.87 -9.59 6.87
CA ALA A 159 -18.31 -9.33 6.83
C ALA A 159 -18.89 -8.99 8.21
N HIS A 160 -18.38 -9.63 9.27
CA HIS A 160 -18.77 -9.33 10.64
C HIS A 160 -18.34 -7.92 11.07
N LEU A 161 -17.10 -7.53 10.79
CA LEU A 161 -16.60 -6.18 11.09
C LEU A 161 -17.38 -5.08 10.35
N HIS A 162 -17.75 -5.34 9.10
CA HIS A 162 -18.61 -4.46 8.32
C HIS A 162 -20.00 -4.31 8.97
N ARG A 163 -20.66 -5.39 9.34
CA ARG A 163 -21.99 -5.37 9.99
C ARG A 163 -21.96 -4.69 11.36
N GLN A 164 -20.84 -4.74 12.08
CA GLN A 164 -20.65 -4.01 13.33
C GLN A 164 -20.40 -2.50 13.14
N GLY A 165 -20.27 -2.03 11.90
CA GLY A 165 -19.91 -0.64 11.60
C GLY A 165 -18.48 -0.25 11.96
N LYS A 166 -17.60 -1.24 12.25
CA LYS A 166 -16.18 -1.00 12.56
C LYS A 166 -15.35 -0.76 11.30
N ALA A 167 -15.83 -1.25 10.16
CA ALA A 167 -15.31 -0.98 8.83
C ALA A 167 -16.48 -0.65 7.90
N LEU A 168 -16.45 0.52 7.26
CA LEU A 168 -17.51 0.88 6.30
C LEU A 168 -17.43 0.02 5.05
N TYR A 169 -16.22 -0.33 4.63
CA TYR A 169 -15.92 -1.19 3.50
C TYR A 169 -14.86 -2.21 3.87
N VAL A 170 -14.80 -3.29 3.07
CA VAL A 170 -13.78 -4.33 3.21
C VAL A 170 -12.95 -4.47 1.94
N GLY A 171 -11.68 -4.82 2.12
CA GLY A 171 -10.73 -5.04 1.05
C GLY A 171 -9.87 -6.29 1.27
N ILE A 172 -9.15 -6.66 0.24
CA ILE A 172 -8.14 -7.73 0.29
C ILE A 172 -6.82 -7.22 -0.30
N SER A 173 -5.73 -7.86 0.06
CA SER A 173 -4.40 -7.50 -0.46
C SER A 173 -3.60 -8.74 -0.84
N SER A 174 -2.91 -8.68 -1.97
CA SER A 174 -2.01 -9.75 -2.43
C SER A 174 -2.67 -11.12 -2.61
N TYR A 175 -3.91 -11.15 -3.06
CA TYR A 175 -4.64 -12.36 -3.47
C TYR A 175 -4.44 -12.63 -4.96
N SER A 176 -4.37 -13.91 -5.36
CA SER A 176 -4.38 -14.27 -6.78
C SER A 176 -5.73 -13.90 -7.43
N PRO A 177 -5.82 -13.84 -8.77
CA PRO A 177 -7.10 -13.61 -9.45
C PRO A 177 -8.17 -14.63 -9.06
N GLU A 178 -7.81 -15.90 -8.93
CA GLU A 178 -8.71 -16.98 -8.53
C GLU A 178 -9.23 -16.79 -7.10
N LEU A 179 -8.33 -16.56 -6.13
CA LEU A 179 -8.72 -16.30 -4.74
C LEU A 179 -9.51 -15.00 -4.58
N THR A 180 -9.25 -14.00 -5.44
CA THR A 180 -10.04 -12.77 -5.49
C THR A 180 -11.48 -13.05 -5.90
N ARG A 181 -11.71 -13.89 -6.92
CA ARG A 181 -13.08 -14.31 -7.33
C ARG A 181 -13.78 -15.07 -6.22
N GLN A 182 -13.09 -15.99 -5.55
CA GLN A 182 -13.64 -16.74 -4.43
C GLN A 182 -13.98 -15.83 -3.25
N ALA A 183 -13.09 -14.93 -2.84
CA ALA A 183 -13.33 -13.97 -1.78
C ALA A 183 -14.52 -13.06 -2.08
N HIS A 184 -14.61 -12.55 -3.33
CA HIS A 184 -15.75 -11.76 -3.77
C HIS A 184 -17.07 -12.54 -3.69
N ALA A 185 -17.10 -13.80 -4.15
CA ALA A 185 -18.29 -14.65 -4.10
C ALA A 185 -18.74 -14.90 -2.65
N LEU A 186 -17.79 -15.19 -1.74
CA LEU A 186 -18.06 -15.38 -0.32
C LEU A 186 -18.62 -14.13 0.34
N LEU A 187 -18.00 -12.98 0.15
CA LEU A 187 -18.48 -11.70 0.70
C LEU A 187 -19.86 -11.34 0.12
N LYS A 188 -20.08 -11.56 -1.16
CA LYS A 188 -21.37 -11.34 -1.82
C LYS A 188 -22.47 -12.22 -1.23
N SER A 189 -22.19 -13.49 -0.91
CA SER A 189 -23.15 -14.38 -0.24
C SER A 189 -23.50 -13.91 1.17
N GLU A 190 -22.60 -13.17 1.82
CA GLU A 190 -22.81 -12.51 3.11
C GLU A 190 -23.51 -11.14 2.98
N GLY A 191 -23.83 -10.69 1.75
CA GLY A 191 -24.42 -9.38 1.49
C GLY A 191 -23.46 -8.21 1.67
N VAL A 192 -22.14 -8.47 1.65
CA VAL A 192 -21.08 -7.45 1.83
C VAL A 192 -20.29 -7.32 0.54
N PRO A 193 -20.21 -6.13 -0.07
CA PRO A 193 -19.42 -5.93 -1.27
C PRO A 193 -17.91 -5.93 -0.95
N LEU A 194 -17.12 -6.62 -1.77
CA LEU A 194 -15.68 -6.42 -1.81
C LEU A 194 -15.40 -5.10 -2.53
N LEU A 195 -14.90 -4.09 -1.81
CA LEU A 195 -14.67 -2.77 -2.38
C LEU A 195 -13.43 -2.72 -3.27
N ILE A 196 -12.31 -3.26 -2.77
CA ILE A 196 -10.99 -2.94 -3.32
C ILE A 196 -9.99 -4.06 -3.08
N HIS A 197 -9.07 -4.23 -4.03
CA HIS A 197 -7.89 -5.07 -3.90
C HIS A 197 -6.61 -4.22 -3.91
N GLN A 198 -5.69 -4.50 -2.99
CA GLN A 198 -4.40 -3.82 -2.90
C GLN A 198 -3.26 -4.78 -3.30
N PRO A 199 -2.81 -4.80 -4.58
CA PRO A 199 -1.67 -5.59 -5.05
C PRO A 199 -0.39 -4.78 -5.12
N SER A 200 0.79 -5.46 -5.14
CA SER A 200 2.05 -4.85 -5.56
C SER A 200 2.05 -4.61 -7.07
N TYR A 201 2.46 -3.42 -7.49
CA TYR A 201 2.47 -3.06 -8.90
C TYR A 201 3.49 -1.97 -9.22
N SER A 202 4.30 -2.16 -10.25
CA SER A 202 5.25 -1.17 -10.76
C SER A 202 5.69 -1.53 -12.18
N MET A 203 6.47 -0.65 -12.83
CA MET A 203 7.12 -0.95 -14.11
C MET A 203 7.98 -2.23 -14.09
N LEU A 204 8.49 -2.62 -12.93
CA LEU A 204 9.39 -3.77 -12.74
C LEU A 204 8.68 -4.97 -12.09
N ASN A 205 7.38 -4.86 -11.85
CA ASN A 205 6.52 -5.91 -11.30
C ASN A 205 5.11 -5.76 -11.88
N ARG A 206 4.82 -6.48 -12.95
CA ARG A 206 3.61 -6.35 -13.79
C ARG A 206 2.63 -7.53 -13.65
N TRP A 207 2.77 -8.35 -12.64
CA TRP A 207 1.97 -9.56 -12.47
C TRP A 207 0.45 -9.34 -12.53
N ILE A 208 -0.03 -8.18 -12.07
CA ILE A 208 -1.47 -7.88 -12.11
C ILE A 208 -2.03 -7.73 -13.54
N GLU A 209 -1.16 -7.37 -14.49
CA GLU A 209 -1.49 -7.36 -15.92
C GLU A 209 -1.36 -8.76 -16.51
N THR A 210 -0.20 -9.42 -16.30
CA THR A 210 0.17 -10.66 -16.96
C THR A 210 -0.56 -11.91 -16.42
N GLU A 211 -1.01 -11.89 -15.17
CA GLU A 211 -1.78 -12.99 -14.54
C GLU A 211 -3.30 -12.72 -14.54
N GLY A 212 -3.76 -11.61 -15.16
CA GLY A 212 -5.19 -11.33 -15.36
C GLY A 212 -5.92 -10.82 -14.11
N LEU A 213 -5.21 -10.23 -13.13
CA LEU A 213 -5.86 -9.68 -11.94
C LEU A 213 -6.70 -8.45 -12.30
N LEU A 214 -6.19 -7.55 -13.14
CA LEU A 214 -6.94 -6.35 -13.55
C LEU A 214 -8.25 -6.72 -14.27
N ASP A 215 -8.22 -7.75 -15.11
CA ASP A 215 -9.42 -8.26 -15.79
C ASP A 215 -10.44 -8.81 -14.78
N ALA A 216 -9.95 -9.58 -13.79
CA ALA A 216 -10.81 -10.09 -12.72
C ALA A 216 -11.46 -8.97 -11.89
N LEU A 217 -10.71 -7.93 -11.55
CA LEU A 217 -11.23 -6.79 -10.77
C LEU A 217 -12.27 -6.00 -11.56
N ASP A 218 -12.04 -5.75 -12.84
CA ASP A 218 -12.98 -5.05 -13.72
C ASP A 218 -14.29 -5.83 -13.86
N GLU A 219 -14.20 -7.14 -14.15
CA GLU A 219 -15.34 -8.04 -14.21
C GLU A 219 -16.20 -8.01 -12.93
N LEU A 220 -15.54 -8.07 -11.77
CA LEU A 220 -16.19 -8.09 -10.46
C LEU A 220 -16.67 -6.69 -10.01
N GLY A 221 -16.19 -5.61 -10.65
CA GLY A 221 -16.48 -4.24 -10.23
C GLY A 221 -15.75 -3.85 -8.94
N VAL A 222 -14.56 -4.39 -8.71
CA VAL A 222 -13.70 -4.16 -7.54
C VAL A 222 -12.62 -3.15 -7.91
N GLY A 223 -12.35 -2.17 -7.05
CA GLY A 223 -11.28 -1.20 -7.25
C GLY A 223 -9.89 -1.81 -7.09
N CYS A 224 -8.88 -1.14 -7.65
CA CYS A 224 -7.48 -1.53 -7.54
C CYS A 224 -6.63 -0.38 -6.99
N ILE A 225 -5.87 -0.62 -5.92
CA ILE A 225 -4.87 0.32 -5.40
C ILE A 225 -3.49 -0.33 -5.41
N GLY A 226 -2.62 0.10 -6.34
CA GLY A 226 -1.29 -0.47 -6.51
C GLY A 226 -0.29 0.09 -5.49
N PHE A 227 0.32 -0.78 -4.66
CA PHE A 227 1.43 -0.37 -3.81
C PHE A 227 2.79 -0.68 -4.43
N SER A 228 3.86 -0.07 -3.92
CA SER A 228 5.24 -0.21 -4.43
C SER A 228 5.43 0.31 -5.87
N ALA A 229 4.69 1.33 -6.30
CA ALA A 229 4.83 1.91 -7.63
C ALA A 229 6.28 2.36 -7.95
N LEU A 230 7.07 2.72 -6.93
CA LEU A 230 8.48 3.08 -7.06
C LEU A 230 9.45 1.90 -6.85
N ALA A 231 8.98 0.65 -6.87
CA ALA A 231 9.79 -0.56 -6.71
C ALA A 231 10.78 -0.46 -5.54
N GLN A 232 10.29 -0.11 -4.33
CA GLN A 232 11.10 0.10 -3.12
C GLN A 232 12.17 1.20 -3.23
N GLY A 233 11.99 2.14 -4.16
CA GLY A 233 12.90 3.25 -4.41
C GLY A 233 13.83 3.04 -5.59
N LEU A 234 13.80 1.90 -6.27
CA LEU A 234 14.57 1.67 -7.50
C LEU A 234 14.20 2.65 -8.62
N LEU A 235 12.91 2.97 -8.73
CA LEU A 235 12.38 3.90 -9.73
C LEU A 235 12.38 5.37 -9.24
N THR A 236 13.34 5.75 -8.40
CA THR A 236 13.53 7.15 -7.97
C THR A 236 14.83 7.77 -8.49
N GLY A 237 15.60 7.06 -9.29
CA GLY A 237 16.94 7.51 -9.71
C GLY A 237 18.01 7.45 -8.62
N ARG A 238 17.65 7.13 -7.38
CA ARG A 238 18.55 7.18 -6.21
C ARG A 238 19.76 6.24 -6.29
N TYR A 239 19.63 5.18 -7.09
CA TYR A 239 20.66 4.13 -7.23
C TYR A 239 21.47 4.24 -8.52
N LEU A 240 21.23 5.23 -9.36
CA LEU A 240 21.88 5.37 -10.68
C LEU A 240 23.39 5.66 -10.56
N ASP A 241 23.77 6.42 -9.52
CA ASP A 241 25.17 6.82 -9.26
C ASP A 241 25.83 5.97 -8.15
N GLY A 242 25.23 4.82 -7.82
CA GLY A 242 25.69 3.92 -6.77
C GLY A 242 24.69 3.78 -5.62
N VAL A 243 25.06 2.95 -4.62
CA VAL A 243 24.21 2.71 -3.44
C VAL A 243 24.51 3.75 -2.36
N PRO A 244 23.60 4.71 -2.06
CA PRO A 244 23.83 5.70 -1.00
C PRO A 244 24.02 5.03 0.37
N ALA A 245 24.83 5.61 1.25
CA ALA A 245 25.14 5.07 2.56
C ALA A 245 23.89 4.85 3.43
N ASP A 246 22.88 5.72 3.31
CA ASP A 246 21.60 5.68 4.02
C ASP A 246 20.51 4.86 3.28
N ALA A 247 20.88 4.16 2.19
CA ALA A 247 19.95 3.37 1.40
C ALA A 247 19.38 2.19 2.18
N ARG A 248 18.12 1.83 1.88
CA ARG A 248 17.46 0.64 2.44
C ARG A 248 18.24 -0.65 2.17
N ALA A 249 18.93 -0.73 1.03
CA ALA A 249 19.77 -1.87 0.65
C ALA A 249 20.95 -2.11 1.61
N ASN A 250 21.33 -1.13 2.43
CA ASN A 250 22.40 -1.22 3.42
C ASN A 250 21.91 -1.54 4.83
N ARG A 251 20.61 -1.60 5.08
CA ARG A 251 20.06 -1.93 6.41
C ARG A 251 20.07 -3.45 6.62
N GLU A 252 20.34 -3.92 7.84
CA GLU A 252 20.33 -5.37 8.18
C GLU A 252 18.99 -6.03 7.88
N LYS A 253 17.88 -5.32 8.15
CA LYS A 253 16.51 -5.76 7.83
C LYS A 253 16.00 -4.97 6.60
N ARG A 254 16.37 -5.42 5.41
CA ARG A 254 16.12 -4.72 4.14
C ARG A 254 14.88 -5.25 3.45
N SER A 255 14.01 -4.34 3.04
CA SER A 255 12.94 -4.66 2.09
C SER A 255 13.44 -4.74 0.64
N LEU A 256 14.64 -4.21 0.35
CA LEU A 256 15.31 -4.26 -0.95
C LEU A 256 16.61 -5.04 -0.81
N ALA A 257 16.72 -6.21 -1.44
CA ALA A 257 17.92 -7.01 -1.45
C ALA A 257 18.96 -6.44 -2.45
N ARG A 258 20.26 -6.61 -2.17
CA ARG A 258 21.34 -6.14 -3.08
C ARG A 258 21.30 -6.79 -4.45
N GLU A 259 20.79 -8.01 -4.54
CA GLU A 259 20.60 -8.74 -5.80
C GLU A 259 19.66 -8.02 -6.79
N HIS A 260 18.74 -7.20 -6.28
CA HIS A 260 17.88 -6.39 -7.13
C HIS A 260 18.61 -5.20 -7.79
N LEU A 261 19.82 -4.88 -7.31
CA LEU A 261 20.72 -3.86 -7.86
C LEU A 261 21.73 -4.46 -8.85
N SER A 262 21.35 -5.51 -9.59
CA SER A 262 22.18 -6.08 -10.67
C SER A 262 22.42 -5.03 -11.77
N GLU A 263 23.56 -5.12 -12.47
CA GLU A 263 23.87 -4.16 -13.55
C GLU A 263 22.77 -4.15 -14.62
N ALA A 264 22.20 -5.31 -14.96
CA ALA A 264 21.10 -5.40 -15.91
C ALA A 264 19.87 -4.59 -15.46
N ASN A 265 19.53 -4.61 -14.15
CA ASN A 265 18.43 -3.81 -13.63
C ASN A 265 18.79 -2.31 -13.61
N LEU A 266 20.03 -1.96 -13.28
CA LEU A 266 20.49 -0.56 -13.29
C LEU A 266 20.50 0.01 -14.72
N GLU A 267 20.89 -0.77 -15.74
CA GLU A 267 20.79 -0.37 -17.14
C GLU A 267 19.35 -0.07 -17.57
N ARG A 268 18.40 -0.93 -17.19
CA ARG A 268 16.97 -0.70 -17.42
C ARG A 268 16.48 0.58 -16.75
N ILE A 269 16.86 0.80 -15.49
CA ILE A 269 16.47 1.99 -14.73
C ILE A 269 17.08 3.25 -15.35
N ARG A 270 18.33 3.23 -15.82
CA ARG A 270 18.96 4.36 -16.55
C ARG A 270 18.20 4.68 -17.84
N ALA A 271 17.80 3.66 -18.59
CA ALA A 271 17.00 3.85 -19.80
C ALA A 271 15.62 4.45 -19.50
N LEU A 272 14.95 3.99 -18.45
CA LEU A 272 13.67 4.56 -18.00
C LEU A 272 13.85 6.00 -17.50
N ASP A 273 14.94 6.33 -16.80
CA ASP A 273 15.24 7.69 -16.36
C ASP A 273 15.45 8.64 -17.54
N ALA A 274 16.15 8.16 -18.60
CA ALA A 274 16.33 8.95 -19.82
C ALA A 274 14.98 9.23 -20.51
N LEU A 275 14.04 8.26 -20.53
CA LEU A 275 12.69 8.44 -21.05
C LEU A 275 11.89 9.43 -20.20
N ALA A 276 11.98 9.34 -18.87
CA ALA A 276 11.32 10.26 -17.96
C ALA A 276 11.78 11.70 -18.20
N LYS A 277 13.10 11.93 -18.35
CA LYS A 277 13.68 13.25 -18.69
C LYS A 277 13.17 13.80 -20.00
N GLN A 278 13.02 12.97 -21.05
CA GLN A 278 12.43 13.38 -22.33
C GLN A 278 10.96 13.79 -22.18
N ARG A 279 10.24 13.18 -21.23
CA ARG A 279 8.88 13.59 -20.87
C ARG A 279 8.80 14.84 -19.99
N GLY A 280 9.94 15.38 -19.53
CA GLY A 280 9.97 16.48 -18.57
C GLY A 280 9.54 16.07 -17.16
N GLN A 281 9.66 14.80 -16.81
CA GLN A 281 9.32 14.23 -15.51
C GLN A 281 10.56 13.67 -14.82
N SER A 282 10.51 13.59 -13.48
CA SER A 282 11.44 12.71 -12.76
C SER A 282 11.07 11.24 -13.04
N LEU A 283 12.04 10.33 -12.82
CA LEU A 283 11.74 8.88 -12.96
C LEU A 283 10.61 8.45 -12.03
N ALA A 284 10.56 9.00 -10.81
CA ALA A 284 9.50 8.71 -9.84
C ALA A 284 8.13 9.19 -10.35
N GLN A 285 8.05 10.40 -10.91
CA GLN A 285 6.82 10.93 -11.50
C GLN A 285 6.34 10.06 -12.66
N MET A 286 7.23 9.70 -13.61
CA MET A 286 6.87 8.84 -14.72
C MET A 286 6.43 7.45 -14.23
N ALA A 287 7.08 6.87 -13.23
CA ALA A 287 6.72 5.55 -12.70
C ALA A 287 5.32 5.55 -12.05
N ILE A 288 4.97 6.60 -11.32
CA ILE A 288 3.64 6.77 -10.71
C ILE A 288 2.59 7.01 -11.81
N ALA A 289 2.85 7.92 -12.76
CA ALA A 289 1.96 8.16 -13.89
C ALA A 289 1.72 6.88 -14.70
N TRP A 290 2.78 6.09 -14.94
CA TRP A 290 2.69 4.82 -15.64
C TRP A 290 1.83 3.79 -14.87
N ALA A 291 1.96 3.71 -13.56
CA ALA A 291 1.12 2.83 -12.75
C ALA A 291 -0.37 3.23 -12.82
N LEU A 292 -0.66 4.51 -13.02
CA LEU A 292 -2.00 5.07 -13.16
C LEU A 292 -2.54 5.11 -14.59
N ARG A 293 -1.74 4.68 -15.61
CA ARG A 293 -2.15 4.75 -17.02
C ARG A 293 -3.35 3.86 -17.38
N ASP A 294 -3.46 2.72 -16.67
CA ASP A 294 -4.60 1.83 -16.83
C ASP A 294 -5.77 2.35 -15.98
N PRO A 295 -6.94 2.64 -16.59
CA PRO A 295 -8.09 3.18 -15.87
C PRO A 295 -8.65 2.23 -14.79
N ARG A 296 -8.32 0.94 -14.85
CA ARG A 296 -8.70 -0.06 -13.84
C ARG A 296 -7.89 0.07 -12.55
N VAL A 297 -6.74 0.77 -12.59
CA VAL A 297 -5.99 1.13 -11.39
C VAL A 297 -6.56 2.42 -10.82
N THR A 298 -7.30 2.31 -9.73
CA THR A 298 -7.99 3.42 -9.08
C THR A 298 -7.02 4.43 -8.47
N SER A 299 -5.99 3.93 -7.76
CA SER A 299 -5.03 4.77 -7.04
C SER A 299 -3.65 4.14 -6.99
N ALA A 300 -2.61 4.96 -6.98
CA ALA A 300 -1.24 4.55 -6.68
C ALA A 300 -0.92 4.87 -5.22
N LEU A 301 -0.55 3.86 -4.44
CA LEU A 301 -0.17 4.01 -3.04
C LEU A 301 1.33 4.29 -2.95
N ILE A 302 1.67 5.49 -2.52
CA ILE A 302 3.06 5.93 -2.35
C ILE A 302 3.44 6.07 -0.88
N GLY A 303 4.74 6.00 -0.59
CA GLY A 303 5.32 6.39 0.69
C GLY A 303 6.21 7.61 0.51
N ALA A 304 6.32 8.44 1.54
CA ALA A 304 7.23 9.59 1.55
C ALA A 304 8.05 9.63 2.84
N ARG A 305 9.30 10.11 2.75
CA ARG A 305 10.20 10.34 3.88
C ARG A 305 10.32 11.82 4.24
N THR A 306 10.03 12.69 3.27
CA THR A 306 10.06 14.15 3.41
C THR A 306 8.90 14.76 2.65
N VAL A 307 8.54 15.99 3.00
CA VAL A 307 7.55 16.78 2.26
C VAL A 307 7.96 16.95 0.80
N ALA A 308 9.23 17.22 0.52
CA ALA A 308 9.72 17.38 -0.85
C ALA A 308 9.55 16.11 -1.70
N GLN A 309 9.75 14.90 -1.12
CA GLN A 309 9.48 13.64 -1.82
C GLN A 309 8.00 13.42 -2.10
N LEU A 310 7.13 13.81 -1.16
CA LEU A 310 5.69 13.79 -1.38
C LEU A 310 5.30 14.70 -2.54
N GLU A 311 5.79 15.93 -2.54
CA GLU A 311 5.50 16.93 -3.58
C GLU A 311 6.02 16.48 -4.96
N ASP A 312 7.25 15.94 -5.03
CA ASP A 312 7.78 15.38 -6.27
C ASP A 312 6.90 14.23 -6.78
N SER A 313 6.49 13.32 -5.91
CA SER A 313 5.60 12.21 -6.29
C SER A 313 4.24 12.70 -6.81
N LEU A 314 3.66 13.73 -6.18
CA LEU A 314 2.41 14.34 -6.61
C LEU A 314 2.55 15.12 -7.93
N GLY A 315 3.76 15.55 -8.30
CA GLY A 315 4.06 16.10 -9.61
C GLY A 315 3.81 15.14 -10.77
N ALA A 316 3.64 13.84 -10.51
CA ALA A 316 3.19 12.87 -11.51
C ALA A 316 1.83 13.25 -12.12
N LEU A 317 0.97 13.91 -11.35
CA LEU A 317 -0.38 14.31 -11.77
C LEU A 317 -0.38 15.38 -12.87
N ASP A 318 0.72 16.08 -13.08
CA ASP A 318 0.84 17.12 -14.10
C ASP A 318 0.91 16.53 -15.53
N ARG A 319 1.27 15.23 -15.66
CA ARG A 319 1.30 14.51 -16.94
C ARG A 319 1.04 13.02 -16.74
N LEU A 320 -0.21 12.61 -16.79
CA LEU A 320 -0.65 11.21 -16.63
C LEU A 320 -0.75 10.45 -17.95
N ASP A 321 -0.90 11.14 -19.07
CA ASP A 321 -1.10 10.56 -20.40
C ASP A 321 0.22 10.10 -21.02
N PHE A 322 0.13 9.01 -21.75
CA PHE A 322 1.21 8.44 -22.53
C PHE A 322 0.75 8.27 -23.98
N THR A 323 1.64 8.53 -24.93
CA THR A 323 1.44 8.10 -26.31
C THR A 323 1.77 6.62 -26.45
N ASP A 324 1.24 5.95 -27.48
CA ASP A 324 1.56 4.55 -27.77
C ASP A 324 3.06 4.37 -28.03
N GLU A 325 3.72 5.35 -28.66
CA GLU A 325 5.17 5.34 -28.88
C GLU A 325 5.95 5.41 -27.55
N GLU A 326 5.53 6.27 -26.63
CA GLU A 326 6.15 6.33 -25.29
C GLU A 326 6.00 5.01 -24.55
N LEU A 327 4.81 4.42 -24.55
CA LEU A 327 4.55 3.11 -23.92
C LEU A 327 5.39 2.01 -24.56
N ALA A 328 5.47 1.94 -25.88
CA ALA A 328 6.27 0.95 -26.58
C ALA A 328 7.78 1.05 -26.24
N ARG A 329 8.30 2.26 -26.05
CA ARG A 329 9.68 2.49 -25.61
C ARG A 329 9.88 2.14 -24.14
N ILE A 330 8.93 2.46 -23.28
CA ILE A 330 8.96 2.11 -21.85
C ILE A 330 8.93 0.59 -21.70
N ASP A 331 8.08 -0.13 -22.43
CA ASP A 331 7.90 -1.57 -22.35
C ASP A 331 9.15 -2.38 -22.73
N GLN A 332 10.11 -1.79 -23.47
CA GLN A 332 11.41 -2.40 -23.73
C GLN A 332 12.26 -2.55 -22.46
N HIS A 333 12.02 -1.72 -21.44
CA HIS A 333 12.79 -1.66 -20.20
C HIS A 333 11.96 -1.97 -18.96
N ALA A 334 10.64 -1.72 -19.01
CA ALA A 334 9.69 -2.02 -17.96
C ALA A 334 9.28 -3.50 -17.97
N VAL A 335 10.24 -4.37 -17.71
CA VAL A 335 10.08 -5.82 -17.72
C VAL A 335 10.33 -6.40 -16.33
N GLU A 336 9.76 -7.59 -16.08
CA GLU A 336 9.97 -8.32 -14.84
C GLU A 336 11.47 -8.55 -14.59
N GLY A 337 11.99 -7.92 -13.56
CA GLY A 337 13.42 -7.93 -13.24
C GLY A 337 13.76 -8.82 -12.04
N ALA A 338 12.95 -9.82 -11.73
CA ALA A 338 12.99 -10.59 -10.48
C ALA A 338 12.84 -9.69 -9.22
N ILE A 339 12.12 -8.60 -9.36
CA ILE A 339 11.91 -7.57 -8.32
C ILE A 339 10.52 -7.73 -7.66
N ASP A 340 9.81 -8.80 -7.93
CA ASP A 340 8.55 -9.10 -7.25
C ASP A 340 8.81 -9.53 -5.80
N LEU A 341 9.00 -8.53 -4.93
CA LEU A 341 9.27 -8.70 -3.51
C LEU A 341 8.10 -9.37 -2.76
N TRP A 342 6.92 -9.39 -3.36
CA TRP A 342 5.67 -9.86 -2.77
C TRP A 342 5.13 -11.14 -3.44
N LYS A 343 5.92 -11.71 -4.37
CA LYS A 343 5.55 -12.91 -5.15
C LYS A 343 5.03 -14.06 -4.29
N VAL A 344 5.66 -14.30 -3.15
CA VAL A 344 5.22 -15.36 -2.23
C VAL A 344 3.82 -15.07 -1.70
N SER A 345 3.53 -13.81 -1.30
CA SER A 345 2.21 -13.45 -0.79
C SER A 345 1.13 -13.54 -1.86
N SER A 346 1.44 -13.11 -3.10
CA SER A 346 0.49 -13.12 -4.23
C SER A 346 0.22 -14.52 -4.79
N ARG A 347 1.10 -15.49 -4.49
CA ARG A 347 1.01 -16.88 -5.00
C ARG A 347 0.69 -17.91 -3.93
N LEU A 348 0.37 -17.47 -2.72
CA LEU A 348 -0.06 -18.38 -1.66
C LEU A 348 -1.42 -19.00 -2.05
N ALA A 349 -1.46 -20.33 -2.02
CA ALA A 349 -2.70 -21.09 -2.14
C ALA A 349 -2.91 -21.92 -0.87
N PRO A 350 -4.15 -22.20 -0.45
CA PRO A 350 -4.45 -22.95 0.76
C PRO A 350 -3.78 -24.33 0.87
N LYS A 351 -3.30 -24.88 -0.25
CA LYS A 351 -2.67 -26.21 -0.33
C LYS A 351 -1.15 -26.21 -0.16
N ASP A 352 -0.49 -25.05 -0.21
CA ASP A 352 0.96 -24.94 -0.41
C ASP A 352 1.75 -24.55 0.83
N LEU A 353 1.13 -24.62 2.03
CA LEU A 353 1.82 -24.20 3.22
C LEU A 353 2.57 -25.28 3.96
N PRO A 354 3.88 -25.07 4.19
CA PRO A 354 4.64 -25.81 5.18
C PRO A 354 4.16 -25.48 6.61
N SER A 355 4.35 -26.46 7.51
CA SER A 355 4.07 -26.33 8.93
C SER A 355 4.72 -25.07 9.55
N HIS A 356 4.14 -24.52 10.62
CA HIS A 356 4.44 -23.24 11.29
C HIS A 356 5.91 -22.76 11.31
N GLY A 357 6.88 -23.66 11.48
CA GLY A 357 8.29 -23.27 11.56
C GLY A 357 9.01 -23.06 10.21
N ARG A 358 8.53 -23.65 9.12
CA ARG A 358 9.19 -23.54 7.80
C ARG A 358 8.79 -22.29 7.02
N ALA A 359 7.52 -21.91 7.08
CA ALA A 359 7.03 -20.72 6.36
C ALA A 359 7.71 -19.43 6.83
N GLN A 360 7.95 -19.29 8.14
CA GLN A 360 8.68 -18.15 8.68
C GLN A 360 10.16 -18.15 8.29
N SER A 361 10.82 -19.31 8.29
CA SER A 361 12.23 -19.42 7.91
C SER A 361 12.44 -19.20 6.41
N GLU A 362 11.52 -19.66 5.57
CA GLU A 362 11.58 -19.46 4.11
C GLU A 362 11.23 -18.02 3.73
N MET A 363 10.25 -17.38 4.37
CA MET A 363 9.97 -15.96 4.19
C MET A 363 11.11 -15.08 4.73
N ARG A 364 11.75 -15.47 5.84
CA ARG A 364 12.96 -14.81 6.37
C ARG A 364 14.14 -14.97 5.40
N ALA A 365 14.34 -16.15 4.85
CA ALA A 365 15.38 -16.44 3.88
C ALA A 365 15.20 -15.70 2.56
N GLN A 366 13.94 -15.41 2.18
CA GLN A 366 13.58 -14.66 0.95
C GLN A 366 13.50 -13.14 1.17
N GLY A 367 13.91 -12.62 2.33
CA GLY A 367 13.91 -11.18 2.62
C GLY A 367 12.52 -10.57 2.86
N ILE A 368 11.46 -11.37 2.81
CA ILE A 368 10.07 -10.92 3.00
C ILE A 368 9.75 -10.78 4.50
N ALA A 369 10.49 -11.44 5.35
CA ALA A 369 10.35 -11.38 6.82
C ALA A 369 11.07 -10.20 7.48
N GLY A 370 11.54 -9.22 6.73
CA GLY A 370 12.13 -7.98 7.24
C GLY A 370 11.15 -7.05 7.95
N ILE A 371 9.91 -7.48 8.14
CA ILE A 371 8.84 -6.74 8.82
C ILE A 371 8.68 -7.19 10.28
N VAL A 372 9.41 -8.22 10.71
CA VAL A 372 9.38 -8.69 12.10
C VAL A 372 10.17 -7.71 12.99
N ALA A 373 9.53 -7.26 14.08
CA ALA A 373 10.17 -6.42 15.10
C ALA A 373 11.41 -7.11 15.71
N PRO A 374 12.40 -6.35 16.20
CA PRO A 374 13.42 -6.90 17.09
C PRO A 374 12.79 -7.40 18.38
N GLU A 375 13.36 -8.47 18.90
CA GLU A 375 13.18 -8.82 20.31
C GLU A 375 13.66 -7.69 21.21
#